data_cc835829bd100f1770993b9ecf7484d6
#
_entry.id   cc835829bd100f1770993b9ecf7484d6
#
_cell.length_a   1.000
_cell.length_b   1.000
_cell.length_c   1.000
_cell.angle_alpha   90.00
_cell.angle_beta   90.00
_cell.angle_gamma   90.00
#
_symmetry.space_group_name_H-M   'P 1'
#
loop_
_entity.id
_entity.type
_entity.pdbx_description
1 polymer ?
#
loop_
_entity_poly.entity_id
_entity_poly.type
_entity_poly.pdbx_seq_one_letter_code
_entity_poly.pdbx_strand_id
1 'polypeptide(L)'
;TILAACIDGVRNKIEPPKPVDANIYKLSEKERKRMRIEALPGSLEEALGYMRNSLIAKSALGEHIVDEFVTAKDIEWDSFRTYVSQWELDKYLNAY
;
A
#
# COMPACT_ATOMS: atom_id res chain seq x y z
N THR A 1 3.54 -15.16 1.40
CA THR A 1 2.41 -14.25 1.07
C THR A 1 2.18 -14.16 -0.44
N ILE A 2 3.24 -13.92 -1.21
CA ILE A 2 3.16 -13.84 -2.68
C ILE A 2 2.67 -15.15 -3.27
N LEU A 3 3.20 -16.28 -2.82
CA LEU A 3 2.76 -17.60 -3.27
C LEU A 3 1.28 -17.85 -2.90
N ALA A 4 0.87 -17.44 -1.70
CA ALA A 4 -0.53 -17.55 -1.28
C ALA A 4 -1.47 -16.73 -2.18
N ALA A 5 -1.06 -15.52 -2.56
CA ALA A 5 -1.82 -14.69 -3.49
C ALA A 5 -1.93 -15.34 -4.88
N CYS A 6 -0.85 -15.95 -5.37
CA CYS A 6 -0.86 -16.67 -6.64
C CYS A 6 -1.83 -17.88 -6.60
N ILE A 7 -1.78 -18.65 -5.52
CA ILE A 7 -2.67 -19.80 -5.33
C ILE A 7 -4.13 -19.35 -5.27
N ASP A 8 -4.41 -18.27 -4.57
CA ASP A 8 -5.76 -17.69 -4.50
C ASP A 8 -6.26 -17.29 -5.90
N GLY A 9 -5.44 -16.65 -6.69
CA GLY A 9 -5.77 -16.28 -8.07
C GLY A 9 -6.12 -17.50 -8.94
N VAL A 10 -5.36 -18.59 -8.81
CA VAL A 10 -5.60 -19.82 -9.55
C VAL A 10 -6.89 -20.51 -9.07
N ARG A 11 -7.08 -20.63 -7.75
CA ARG A 11 -8.27 -21.29 -7.17
C ARG A 11 -9.57 -20.58 -7.53
N ASN A 12 -9.58 -19.26 -7.48
CA ASN A 12 -10.77 -18.45 -7.75
C ASN A 12 -10.89 -18.03 -9.21
N LYS A 13 -9.98 -18.48 -10.07
CA LYS A 13 -9.97 -18.17 -11.51
C LYS A 13 -10.07 -16.67 -11.77
N ILE A 14 -9.30 -15.89 -11.02
CA ILE A 14 -9.27 -14.43 -11.14
C ILE A 14 -8.58 -14.07 -12.45
N GLU A 15 -9.30 -13.35 -13.31
CA GLU A 15 -8.72 -12.87 -14.55
C GLU A 15 -7.92 -11.59 -14.32
N PRO A 16 -6.72 -11.46 -14.92
CA PRO A 16 -5.97 -10.23 -14.84
C PRO A 16 -6.69 -9.10 -15.59
N PRO A 17 -6.47 -7.85 -15.21
CA PRO A 17 -7.02 -6.72 -15.95
C PRO A 17 -6.39 -6.64 -17.35
N LYS A 18 -7.02 -5.88 -18.24
CA LYS A 18 -6.49 -5.66 -19.59
C LYS A 18 -5.11 -4.98 -19.51
N PRO A 19 -4.17 -5.37 -20.38
CA PRO A 19 -2.87 -4.72 -20.41
C PRO A 19 -3.00 -3.24 -20.79
N VAL A 20 -2.12 -2.42 -20.24
CA VAL A 20 -2.07 -0.99 -20.48
C VAL A 20 -0.83 -0.68 -21.34
N ASP A 21 -1.05 -0.20 -22.56
CA ASP A 21 0.01 0.12 -23.52
C ASP A 21 0.43 1.60 -23.49
N ALA A 22 -0.06 2.36 -22.50
CA ALA A 22 0.22 3.78 -22.38
C ALA A 22 1.28 4.05 -21.28
N ASN A 23 1.97 5.20 -21.39
CA ASN A 23 2.85 5.65 -20.32
C ASN A 23 2.01 6.13 -19.13
N ILE A 24 1.91 5.28 -18.10
CA ILE A 24 1.09 5.51 -16.92
C ILE A 24 1.48 6.80 -16.19
N TYR A 25 2.75 7.18 -16.20
CA TYR A 25 3.24 8.40 -15.55
C TYR A 25 2.70 9.69 -16.18
N LYS A 26 2.33 9.65 -17.44
CA LYS A 26 1.77 10.79 -18.19
C LYS A 26 0.26 10.88 -18.10
N LEU A 27 -0.40 9.88 -17.53
CA LEU A 27 -1.86 9.86 -17.42
C LEU A 27 -2.32 10.72 -16.23
N SER A 28 -3.42 11.47 -16.43
CA SER A 28 -4.11 12.16 -15.34
C SER A 28 -4.85 11.16 -14.45
N GLU A 29 -5.26 11.59 -13.24
CA GLU A 29 -6.08 10.76 -12.36
C GLU A 29 -7.39 10.31 -13.01
N LYS A 30 -8.01 11.21 -13.78
CA LYS A 30 -9.26 10.90 -14.51
C LYS A 30 -9.05 9.80 -15.54
N GLU A 31 -7.96 9.87 -16.29
CA GLU A 31 -7.60 8.86 -17.28
C GLU A 31 -7.29 7.51 -16.64
N ARG A 32 -6.56 7.50 -15.52
CA ARG A 32 -6.29 6.29 -14.74
C ARG A 32 -7.58 5.64 -14.25
N LYS A 33 -8.50 6.41 -13.69
CA LYS A 33 -9.80 5.91 -13.23
C LYS A 33 -10.63 5.35 -14.38
N ARG A 34 -10.63 6.04 -15.52
CA ARG A 34 -11.35 5.58 -16.73
C ARG A 34 -10.80 4.26 -17.25
N MET A 35 -9.48 4.07 -17.20
CA MET A 35 -8.80 2.85 -17.62
C MET A 35 -8.79 1.77 -16.53
N ARG A 36 -9.36 2.05 -15.36
CA ARG A 36 -9.39 1.16 -14.18
C ARG A 36 -7.99 0.76 -13.71
N ILE A 37 -7.06 1.69 -13.76
CA ILE A 37 -5.72 1.50 -13.22
C ILE A 37 -5.75 1.87 -11.72
N GLU A 38 -5.54 0.87 -10.88
CA GLU A 38 -5.43 1.08 -9.44
C GLU A 38 -4.01 1.49 -9.07
N ALA A 39 -3.89 2.31 -8.03
CA ALA A 39 -2.60 2.71 -7.50
C ALA A 39 -2.23 1.86 -6.29
N LEU A 40 -0.93 1.63 -6.10
CA LEU A 40 -0.41 1.05 -4.87
C LEU A 40 -0.59 2.04 -3.71
N PRO A 41 -0.62 1.55 -2.44
CA PRO A 41 -0.71 2.44 -1.30
C PRO A 41 0.39 3.52 -1.32
N GLY A 42 0.01 4.76 -1.04
CA GLY A 42 0.94 5.89 -1.03
C GLY A 42 1.66 6.09 0.30
N SER A 43 1.31 5.36 1.33
CA SER A 43 1.90 5.45 2.66
C SER A 43 1.88 4.11 3.37
N LEU A 44 2.70 4.00 4.42
CA LEU A 44 2.70 2.83 5.29
C LEU A 44 1.35 2.62 5.98
N GLU A 45 0.71 3.70 6.44
CA GLU A 45 -0.61 3.63 7.07
C GLU A 45 -1.66 3.02 6.15
N GLU A 46 -1.71 3.46 4.90
CA GLU A 46 -2.64 2.94 3.90
C GLU A 46 -2.36 1.48 3.59
N ALA A 47 -1.09 1.11 3.44
CA ALA A 47 -0.67 -0.28 3.21
C ALA A 47 -1.06 -1.20 4.37
N LEU A 48 -0.90 -0.73 5.62
CA LEU A 48 -1.29 -1.48 6.81
C LEU A 48 -2.81 -1.70 6.90
N GLY A 49 -3.59 -0.72 6.45
CA GLY A 49 -5.04 -0.86 6.36
C GLY A 49 -5.44 -2.02 5.43
N TYR A 50 -4.81 -2.14 4.28
CA TYR A 50 -5.03 -3.27 3.37
C TYR A 50 -4.60 -4.60 3.97
N MET A 51 -3.44 -4.64 4.63
CA MET A 51 -2.96 -5.87 5.26
C MET A 51 -3.88 -6.34 6.39
N ARG A 52 -4.38 -5.41 7.20
CA ARG A 52 -5.32 -5.70 8.29
C ARG A 52 -6.59 -6.42 7.81
N ASN A 53 -7.06 -6.04 6.65
CA ASN A 53 -8.29 -6.55 6.05
C ASN A 53 -8.06 -7.69 5.05
N SER A 54 -6.81 -8.09 4.84
CA SER A 54 -6.48 -9.12 3.86
C SER A 54 -6.68 -10.53 4.42
N LEU A 55 -7.65 -11.24 3.88
CA LEU A 55 -7.86 -12.65 4.21
C LEU A 55 -6.69 -13.52 3.73
N ILE A 56 -6.08 -13.17 2.62
CA ILE A 56 -4.94 -13.90 2.05
C ILE A 56 -3.73 -13.80 2.98
N ALA A 57 -3.41 -12.62 3.48
CA ALA A 57 -2.31 -12.41 4.42
C ALA A 57 -2.53 -13.20 5.72
N LYS A 58 -3.74 -13.15 6.26
CA LYS A 58 -4.10 -13.88 7.47
C LYS A 58 -4.03 -15.40 7.27
N SER A 59 -4.44 -15.88 6.11
CA SER A 59 -4.35 -17.30 5.75
C SER A 59 -2.91 -17.76 5.57
N ALA A 60 -2.06 -16.93 4.96
CA ALA A 60 -0.66 -17.26 4.69
C ALA A 60 0.23 -17.22 5.93
N LEU A 61 0.05 -16.20 6.78
CA LEU A 61 0.93 -15.92 7.92
C LEU A 61 0.31 -16.29 9.27
N GLY A 62 -1.01 -16.39 9.34
CA GLY A 62 -1.79 -16.53 10.57
C GLY A 62 -2.17 -15.18 11.16
N GLU A 63 -3.31 -15.12 11.84
CA GLU A 63 -3.81 -13.87 12.43
C GLU A 63 -2.84 -13.27 13.46
N HIS A 64 -2.23 -14.12 14.28
CA HIS A 64 -1.29 -13.64 15.31
C HIS A 64 -0.10 -12.89 14.70
N ILE A 65 0.52 -13.44 13.66
CA ILE A 65 1.66 -12.81 12.99
C ILE A 65 1.24 -11.52 12.30
N VAL A 66 0.08 -11.50 11.64
CA VAL A 66 -0.45 -10.29 11.01
C VAL A 66 -0.71 -9.21 12.04
N ASP A 67 -1.37 -9.54 13.16
CA ASP A 67 -1.68 -8.58 14.22
C ASP A 67 -0.42 -8.00 14.86
N GLU A 68 0.56 -8.84 15.16
CA GLU A 68 1.84 -8.40 15.74
C GLU A 68 2.62 -7.51 14.77
N PHE A 69 2.67 -7.88 13.50
CA PHE A 69 3.33 -7.09 12.46
C PHE A 69 2.66 -5.72 12.29
N VAL A 70 1.35 -5.70 12.17
CA VAL A 70 0.57 -4.46 12.01
C VAL A 70 0.76 -3.55 13.22
N THR A 71 0.70 -4.10 14.43
CA THR A 71 0.91 -3.33 15.67
C THR A 71 2.29 -2.70 15.70
N ALA A 72 3.33 -3.47 15.38
CA ALA A 72 4.71 -2.96 15.36
C ALA A 72 4.87 -1.85 14.30
N LYS A 73 4.27 -2.02 13.13
CA LYS A 73 4.35 -1.03 12.05
C LYS A 73 3.49 0.22 12.31
N ASP A 74 2.39 0.09 13.03
CA ASP A 74 1.61 1.25 13.47
C ASP A 74 2.43 2.14 14.41
N ILE A 75 3.19 1.56 15.32
CA ILE A 75 4.10 2.29 16.21
C ILE A 75 5.17 3.02 15.39
N GLU A 76 5.76 2.32 14.42
CA GLU A 76 6.76 2.90 13.51
C GLU A 76 6.18 4.06 12.69
N TRP A 77 4.97 3.91 12.16
CA TRP A 77 4.28 4.96 11.43
C TRP A 77 4.00 6.18 12.31
N ASP A 78 3.50 5.99 13.54
CA ASP A 78 3.24 7.09 14.47
C ASP A 78 4.50 7.86 14.81
N SER A 79 5.62 7.17 14.99
CA SER A 79 6.93 7.79 15.20
C SER A 79 7.38 8.60 13.98
N PHE A 80 7.22 8.04 12.79
CA PHE A 80 7.60 8.70 11.54
C PHE A 80 6.76 9.95 11.24
N ARG A 81 5.42 9.86 11.37
CA ARG A 81 4.52 10.97 11.01
C ARG A 81 4.67 12.20 11.91
N THR A 82 5.21 12.03 13.10
CA THR A 82 5.47 13.12 14.05
C THR A 82 6.91 13.63 13.99
N TYR A 83 7.75 12.96 13.22
CA TYR A 83 9.16 13.35 13.05
C TYR A 83 9.28 14.57 12.12
N VAL A 84 9.98 15.59 12.59
CA VAL A 84 10.29 16.78 11.77
C VAL A 84 11.60 16.53 11.03
N SER A 85 11.52 16.45 9.72
CA SER A 85 12.69 16.18 8.89
C SER A 85 13.61 17.40 8.78
N GLN A 86 14.89 17.15 8.47
CA GLN A 86 15.85 18.24 8.23
C GLN A 86 15.40 19.12 7.06
N TRP A 87 14.80 18.52 6.04
CA TRP A 87 14.25 19.26 4.91
C TRP A 87 13.18 20.29 5.33
N GLU A 88 12.28 19.90 6.25
CA GLU A 88 11.26 20.81 6.78
C GLU A 88 11.88 21.93 7.61
N LEU A 89 12.89 21.61 8.42
CA LEU A 89 13.62 22.61 9.20
C LEU A 89 14.31 23.61 8.29
N ASP A 90 14.98 23.14 7.26
CA ASP A 90 15.70 24.00 6.32
C ASP A 90 14.76 24.89 5.52
N LYS A 91 13.60 24.35 5.15
CA LYS A 91 12.64 25.07 4.31
C LYS A 91 11.76 26.04 5.09
N TYR A 92 11.28 25.64 6.27
CA TYR A 92 10.22 26.37 6.96
C TYR A 92 10.64 27.09 8.23
N LEU A 93 11.70 26.67 8.91
CA LEU A 93 12.10 27.24 10.18
C LEU A 93 12.40 28.75 10.08
N ASN A 94 13.04 29.18 9.01
CA ASN A 94 13.42 30.57 8.77
C ASN A 94 12.41 31.32 7.87
N ALA A 95 11.37 30.69 7.42
CA ALA A 95 10.35 31.29 6.55
C ALA A 95 9.24 32.01 7.33
N TYR A 96 9.11 31.67 8.62
CA TYR A 96 8.06 32.21 9.49
C TYR A 96 8.61 32.85 10.81
#